data_0f05e19ef0699104c20bf9e6c3e237d0
#
_entry.id   0f05e19ef0699104c20bf9e6c3e237d0
#
_cell.length_a   1.000
_cell.length_b   1.000
_cell.length_c   1.000
_cell.angle_alpha   90.00
_cell.angle_beta   90.00
_cell.angle_gamma   90.00
#
_symmetry.space_group_name_H-M   'P 1'
#
loop_
_entity.id
_entity.type
_entity.pdbx_description
1 polymer ?
#
loop_
_entity_poly.entity_id
_entity_poly.type
_entity_poly.pdbx_seq_one_letter_code
_entity_poly.pdbx_strand_id
1 'polypeptide(L)'
;MTRLAARTTALLTAVALVGAGATLLAGCSAASVGGSGTGPTATASPHVSAGALGAGFSDPDQPPAPEATIRPEPGSWSGVHAPADYDVVLLSDAGDAADDAPTRTLVDAVESWADDEGVTVESVTAATPDDRIAAVTRAVDAGPDLVISVGNHMVDPLAAVSPTALHQQFLVVGAEIAEPTSNVTAADWTGGGFRGEGLGPSSHYDPATFTRERADRALRAGLAAVLHDLRGIVVWVR
;
A
#
# COMPACT_ATOMS: atom_id res chain seq x y z
N MET A 1 33.26 3.10 48.59
CA MET A 1 34.02 1.88 48.85
C MET A 1 33.17 0.75 48.29
N THR A 2 33.47 0.14 47.26
CA THR A 2 34.39 -0.89 46.84
C THR A 2 34.33 -1.10 45.33
N ARG A 3 35.47 -1.20 44.78
CA ARG A 3 35.88 -1.33 43.39
C ARG A 3 35.69 -2.72 42.79
N LEU A 4 35.85 -2.73 41.44
CA LEU A 4 36.50 -3.75 40.56
C LEU A 4 35.58 -4.93 40.14
N ALA A 5 35.68 -5.47 38.94
CA ALA A 5 36.74 -5.51 37.91
C ALA A 5 36.16 -5.92 36.54
N ALA A 6 36.85 -5.46 35.53
CA ALA A 6 36.75 -5.90 34.12
C ALA A 6 37.26 -7.31 33.91
N ARG A 7 36.78 -8.03 32.88
CA ARG A 7 37.56 -9.07 32.18
C ARG A 7 37.21 -9.10 30.68
N THR A 8 38.14 -8.63 29.95
CA THR A 8 38.37 -8.82 28.53
C THR A 8 38.76 -10.27 28.22
N THR A 9 38.25 -10.89 27.18
CA THR A 9 38.95 -11.98 26.50
C THR A 9 38.65 -11.95 25.00
N ALA A 10 39.66 -11.61 24.22
CA ALA A 10 39.71 -11.75 22.78
C ALA A 10 40.18 -13.17 22.44
N LEU A 11 39.64 -13.77 21.39
CA LEU A 11 40.30 -14.87 20.67
C LEU A 11 40.09 -14.70 19.17
N LEU A 12 41.17 -14.38 18.50
CA LEU A 12 41.35 -14.49 17.06
C LEU A 12 41.56 -15.97 16.69
N THR A 13 40.99 -16.43 15.60
CA THR A 13 41.55 -17.52 14.81
C THR A 13 41.29 -17.30 13.33
N ALA A 14 42.32 -17.01 12.58
CA ALA A 14 42.38 -16.99 11.12
C ALA A 14 42.73 -18.40 10.63
N VAL A 15 42.07 -18.88 9.59
CA VAL A 15 42.60 -19.95 8.72
C VAL A 15 42.29 -19.60 7.27
N ALA A 16 43.34 -19.37 6.52
CA ALA A 16 43.37 -19.28 5.06
C ALA A 16 43.58 -20.67 4.47
N LEU A 17 42.91 -21.01 3.39
CA LEU A 17 43.35 -22.04 2.47
C LEU A 17 43.03 -21.65 1.03
N VAL A 18 44.12 -21.57 0.28
CA VAL A 18 44.24 -21.33 -1.16
C VAL A 18 44.00 -22.66 -1.88
N GLY A 19 43.28 -22.62 -2.99
CA GLY A 19 43.14 -23.74 -3.91
C GLY A 19 42.93 -23.23 -5.34
N ALA A 20 44.01 -23.17 -6.09
CA ALA A 20 44.04 -22.90 -7.53
C ALA A 20 43.75 -24.18 -8.32
N GLY A 21 43.06 -24.09 -9.43
CA GLY A 21 42.85 -25.21 -10.34
C GLY A 21 42.33 -24.73 -11.71
N ALA A 22 43.19 -24.89 -12.68
CA ALA A 22 43.26 -24.35 -14.02
C ALA A 22 42.24 -24.90 -15.04
N THR A 23 41.89 -24.04 -15.95
CA THR A 23 41.70 -24.14 -17.44
C THR A 23 41.42 -25.49 -18.07
N LEU A 24 40.40 -25.54 -18.93
CA LEU A 24 40.46 -26.16 -20.27
C LEU A 24 39.45 -25.48 -21.23
N LEU A 25 40.01 -24.86 -22.25
CA LEU A 25 39.38 -24.42 -23.48
C LEU A 25 39.28 -25.60 -24.48
N ALA A 26 38.13 -25.84 -25.03
CA ALA A 26 37.92 -26.47 -26.35
C ALA A 26 36.43 -26.31 -26.63
N GLY A 27 35.93 -25.78 -27.72
CA GLY A 27 36.26 -25.87 -29.10
C GLY A 27 34.96 -25.96 -29.86
N CYS A 28 34.69 -25.11 -30.82
CA CYS A 28 33.65 -24.97 -31.80
C CYS A 28 32.87 -26.24 -32.21
N SER A 29 31.57 -26.12 -32.37
CA SER A 29 30.95 -26.47 -33.69
C SER A 29 29.50 -25.97 -33.72
N ALA A 30 29.20 -25.22 -34.75
CA ALA A 30 27.87 -24.82 -35.14
C ALA A 30 27.08 -26.04 -35.68
N ALA A 31 25.87 -26.23 -35.16
CA ALA A 31 24.86 -26.97 -35.81
C ALA A 31 23.51 -26.32 -35.52
N SER A 32 22.97 -25.59 -36.48
CA SER A 32 21.62 -25.08 -36.46
C SER A 32 20.66 -26.27 -36.62
N VAL A 33 19.95 -26.60 -35.57
CA VAL A 33 18.74 -27.42 -35.64
C VAL A 33 17.63 -26.61 -34.99
N GLY A 34 16.63 -26.27 -35.81
CA GLY A 34 15.39 -25.65 -35.35
C GLY A 34 14.69 -26.57 -34.37
N GLY A 35 14.73 -26.18 -33.11
CA GLY A 35 13.96 -26.72 -32.04
C GLY A 35 13.04 -25.62 -31.52
N SER A 36 11.76 -25.74 -31.78
CA SER A 36 10.73 -24.96 -31.08
C SER A 36 10.80 -25.28 -29.62
N GLY A 37 11.67 -24.56 -28.90
CA GLY A 37 11.73 -24.59 -27.45
C GLY A 37 10.51 -23.86 -26.91
N THR A 38 9.47 -24.62 -26.57
CA THR A 38 8.42 -24.18 -25.67
C THR A 38 9.09 -23.93 -24.31
N GLY A 39 9.53 -22.68 -24.09
CA GLY A 39 9.89 -22.25 -22.75
C GLY A 39 8.69 -22.46 -21.83
N PRO A 40 8.92 -22.71 -20.52
CA PRO A 40 7.81 -22.76 -19.61
C PRO A 40 7.10 -21.40 -19.68
N THR A 41 5.94 -21.40 -20.31
CA THR A 41 4.98 -20.32 -20.21
C THR A 41 4.68 -20.24 -18.72
N ALA A 42 5.15 -19.20 -18.04
CA ALA A 42 4.66 -18.87 -16.72
C ALA A 42 3.14 -18.78 -16.88
N THR A 43 2.46 -19.77 -16.32
CA THR A 43 1.01 -19.78 -16.24
C THR A 43 0.68 -18.61 -15.33
N ALA A 44 0.37 -17.46 -15.91
CA ALA A 44 -0.28 -16.39 -15.18
C ALA A 44 -1.53 -17.02 -14.57
N SER A 45 -1.61 -17.08 -13.27
CA SER A 45 -2.85 -17.42 -12.58
C SER A 45 -3.95 -16.58 -13.22
N PRO A 46 -5.15 -17.14 -13.47
CA PRO A 46 -6.24 -16.34 -13.96
C PRO A 46 -6.57 -15.30 -12.88
N HIS A 47 -6.02 -14.09 -13.03
CA HIS A 47 -6.51 -12.95 -12.26
C HIS A 47 -7.96 -12.79 -12.67
N VAL A 48 -8.87 -13.03 -11.77
CA VAL A 48 -10.27 -12.65 -11.95
C VAL A 48 -10.20 -11.14 -12.25
N SER A 49 -10.66 -10.77 -13.44
CA SER A 49 -10.53 -9.40 -13.92
C SER A 49 -11.31 -8.47 -12.98
N ALA A 50 -10.65 -7.47 -12.44
CA ALA A 50 -11.30 -6.43 -11.62
C ALA A 50 -12.31 -5.56 -12.39
N GLY A 51 -12.63 -5.93 -13.63
CA GLY A 51 -13.44 -5.12 -14.52
C GLY A 51 -12.60 -4.16 -15.36
N ALA A 52 -13.17 -3.08 -15.84
CA ALA A 52 -12.46 -2.10 -16.66
C ALA A 52 -12.69 -0.67 -16.15
N LEU A 53 -11.63 0.12 -16.17
CA LEU A 53 -11.73 1.56 -15.96
C LEU A 53 -12.52 2.19 -17.10
N GLY A 54 -13.47 3.06 -16.77
CA GLY A 54 -14.20 3.85 -17.74
C GLY A 54 -13.37 5.00 -18.29
N ALA A 55 -13.84 5.57 -19.41
CA ALA A 55 -13.23 6.74 -20.01
C ALA A 55 -13.14 7.89 -18.98
N GLY A 56 -12.02 8.59 -18.97
CA GLY A 56 -11.78 9.71 -18.07
C GLY A 56 -11.29 9.32 -16.67
N PHE A 57 -10.98 8.05 -16.40
CA PHE A 57 -10.30 7.68 -15.16
C PHE A 57 -8.84 8.15 -15.16
N SER A 58 -8.10 7.77 -16.16
CA SER A 58 -6.74 8.22 -16.45
C SER A 58 -6.53 8.18 -17.98
N ASP A 59 -5.44 8.78 -18.44
CA ASP A 59 -5.05 8.66 -19.85
C ASP A 59 -4.31 7.32 -20.04
N PRO A 60 -4.83 6.38 -20.82
CA PRO A 60 -4.20 5.08 -21.04
C PRO A 60 -2.89 5.17 -21.82
N ASP A 61 -2.70 6.23 -22.61
CA ASP A 61 -1.49 6.46 -23.40
C ASP A 61 -0.42 7.22 -22.60
N GLN A 62 -0.80 7.80 -21.46
CA GLN A 62 0.07 8.53 -20.57
C GLN A 62 -0.19 8.13 -19.10
N PRO A 63 0.29 6.96 -18.67
CA PRO A 63 0.13 6.53 -17.29
C PRO A 63 0.71 7.58 -16.34
N PRO A 64 0.07 7.81 -15.18
CA PRO A 64 0.54 8.80 -14.22
C PRO A 64 1.95 8.46 -13.73
N ALA A 65 2.79 9.50 -13.63
CA ALA A 65 4.09 9.37 -12.99
C ALA A 65 3.92 9.07 -11.49
N PRO A 66 4.94 8.52 -10.82
CA PRO A 66 4.95 8.43 -9.36
C PRO A 66 4.60 9.78 -8.71
N GLU A 67 3.82 9.73 -7.63
CA GLU A 67 3.35 10.90 -6.87
C GLU A 67 2.40 11.85 -7.64
N ALA A 68 2.04 11.49 -8.87
CA ALA A 68 1.11 12.31 -9.64
C ALA A 68 -0.30 12.31 -9.03
N THR A 69 -0.98 13.45 -9.14
CA THR A 69 -2.40 13.54 -8.81
C THR A 69 -3.24 13.37 -10.05
N ILE A 70 -4.10 12.35 -10.08
CA ILE A 70 -5.14 12.18 -11.11
C ILE A 70 -6.48 12.69 -10.59
N ARG A 71 -7.37 13.08 -11.52
CA ARG A 71 -8.73 13.56 -11.21
C ARG A 71 -9.74 12.81 -12.06
N PRO A 72 -10.11 11.60 -11.65
CA PRO A 72 -11.03 10.77 -12.43
C PRO A 72 -12.39 11.45 -12.60
N GLU A 73 -12.97 11.29 -13.78
CA GLU A 73 -14.35 11.73 -14.01
C GLU A 73 -15.32 10.85 -13.22
N PRO A 74 -16.37 11.44 -12.60
CA PRO A 74 -17.35 10.67 -11.84
C PRO A 74 -17.95 9.53 -12.67
N GLY A 75 -17.98 8.33 -12.07
CA GLY A 75 -18.50 7.12 -12.72
C GLY A 75 -17.48 6.35 -13.55
N SER A 76 -16.28 6.89 -13.78
CA SER A 76 -15.24 6.18 -14.54
C SER A 76 -14.68 4.92 -13.84
N TRP A 77 -14.99 4.73 -12.57
CA TRP A 77 -14.64 3.54 -11.78
C TRP A 77 -15.81 2.58 -11.52
N SER A 78 -17.01 2.87 -12.02
CA SER A 78 -18.23 2.10 -11.71
C SER A 78 -18.23 0.66 -12.23
N GLY A 79 -17.36 0.32 -13.16
CA GLY A 79 -17.20 -1.03 -13.70
C GLY A 79 -16.07 -1.83 -13.05
N VAL A 80 -15.47 -1.30 -11.98
CA VAL A 80 -14.37 -1.95 -11.26
C VAL A 80 -14.92 -2.61 -10.00
N HIS A 81 -14.59 -3.89 -9.82
CA HIS A 81 -15.02 -4.72 -8.69
C HIS A 81 -13.81 -5.45 -8.11
N ALA A 82 -13.85 -5.72 -6.81
CA ALA A 82 -12.81 -6.52 -6.18
C ALA A 82 -12.84 -7.97 -6.69
N PRO A 83 -11.69 -8.63 -6.86
CA PRO A 83 -11.65 -10.08 -7.08
C PRO A 83 -12.32 -10.86 -5.95
N ALA A 84 -12.88 -12.05 -6.27
CA ALA A 84 -13.65 -12.83 -5.31
C ALA A 84 -12.89 -13.25 -4.04
N ASP A 85 -11.57 -13.44 -4.15
CA ASP A 85 -10.71 -13.87 -3.05
C ASP A 85 -9.76 -12.72 -2.62
N TYR A 86 -10.24 -11.48 -2.69
CA TYR A 86 -9.45 -10.31 -2.34
C TYR A 86 -9.44 -10.08 -0.83
N ASP A 87 -8.28 -10.23 -0.21
CA ASP A 87 -8.11 -10.08 1.24
C ASP A 87 -7.77 -8.64 1.60
N VAL A 88 -8.54 -8.05 2.50
CA VAL A 88 -8.39 -6.66 2.91
C VAL A 88 -8.25 -6.54 4.41
N VAL A 89 -7.29 -5.72 4.85
CA VAL A 89 -7.21 -5.24 6.23
C VAL A 89 -7.65 -3.78 6.28
N LEU A 90 -8.63 -3.48 7.12
CA LEU A 90 -9.02 -2.11 7.47
C LEU A 90 -8.20 -1.67 8.69
N LEU A 91 -7.33 -0.72 8.48
CA LEU A 91 -6.47 -0.13 9.50
C LEU A 91 -7.04 1.20 9.98
N SER A 92 -7.29 1.32 11.27
CA SER A 92 -7.85 2.52 11.89
C SER A 92 -7.26 2.80 13.27
N ASP A 93 -7.64 3.92 13.84
CA ASP A 93 -7.30 4.33 15.21
C ASP A 93 -8.57 4.35 16.07
N ALA A 94 -8.52 3.65 17.20
CA ALA A 94 -9.60 3.70 18.20
C ALA A 94 -9.52 4.93 19.11
N GLY A 95 -8.43 5.73 19.05
CA GLY A 95 -8.13 6.89 19.89
C GLY A 95 -9.37 7.55 20.50
N ASP A 96 -9.59 8.81 20.23
CA ASP A 96 -10.82 9.51 20.61
C ASP A 96 -12.00 9.21 19.65
N ALA A 97 -12.01 8.02 19.09
CA ALA A 97 -12.90 7.58 18.00
C ALA A 97 -14.40 7.74 18.30
N ALA A 98 -14.79 7.81 19.58
CA ALA A 98 -16.16 8.14 19.93
C ALA A 98 -16.57 9.52 19.39
N ASP A 99 -15.60 10.45 19.30
CA ASP A 99 -15.79 11.83 18.84
C ASP A 99 -15.20 12.06 17.43
N ASP A 100 -14.46 11.11 16.88
CA ASP A 100 -13.91 11.23 15.54
C ASP A 100 -14.90 10.77 14.45
N ALA A 101 -15.85 11.65 14.15
CA ALA A 101 -16.84 11.40 13.12
C ALA A 101 -16.26 11.16 11.72
N PRO A 102 -15.21 11.87 11.27
CA PRO A 102 -14.55 11.58 10.01
C PRO A 102 -14.05 10.12 9.90
N THR A 103 -13.32 9.63 10.89
CA THR A 103 -12.80 8.24 10.89
C THR A 103 -13.93 7.22 10.84
N ARG A 104 -14.99 7.41 11.65
CA ARG A 104 -16.17 6.52 11.59
C ARG A 104 -16.84 6.51 10.22
N THR A 105 -16.97 7.69 9.59
CA THR A 105 -17.57 7.78 8.25
C THR A 105 -16.75 6.98 7.23
N LEU A 106 -15.43 7.00 7.34
CA LEU A 106 -14.53 6.22 6.48
C LEU A 106 -14.62 4.72 6.77
N VAL A 107 -14.65 4.30 8.04
CA VAL A 107 -14.85 2.91 8.45
C VAL A 107 -16.17 2.39 7.88
N ASP A 108 -17.28 3.10 8.10
CA ASP A 108 -18.60 2.73 7.58
C ASP A 108 -18.61 2.61 6.04
N ALA A 109 -17.84 3.44 5.34
CA ALA A 109 -17.73 3.35 3.89
C ALA A 109 -17.01 2.08 3.44
N VAL A 110 -15.90 1.70 4.11
CA VAL A 110 -15.16 0.47 3.81
C VAL A 110 -16.00 -0.76 4.10
N GLU A 111 -16.67 -0.82 5.25
CA GLU A 111 -17.55 -1.93 5.63
C GLU A 111 -18.71 -2.08 4.64
N SER A 112 -19.36 -0.96 4.27
CA SER A 112 -20.44 -1.00 3.28
C SER A 112 -19.97 -1.45 1.90
N TRP A 113 -18.80 -1.02 1.46
CA TRP A 113 -18.20 -1.46 0.21
C TRP A 113 -17.89 -2.97 0.25
N ALA A 114 -17.34 -3.45 1.36
CA ALA A 114 -17.02 -4.86 1.52
C ALA A 114 -18.27 -5.75 1.46
N ASP A 115 -19.37 -5.32 2.10
CA ASP A 115 -20.66 -6.00 2.04
C ASP A 115 -21.21 -6.02 0.60
N ASP A 116 -21.12 -4.91 -0.13
CA ASP A 116 -21.59 -4.78 -1.52
C ASP A 116 -20.82 -5.70 -2.49
N GLU A 117 -19.51 -5.83 -2.30
CA GLU A 117 -18.61 -6.61 -3.16
C GLU A 117 -18.45 -8.07 -2.69
N GLY A 118 -18.90 -8.41 -1.48
CA GLY A 118 -18.70 -9.73 -0.87
C GLY A 118 -17.25 -9.99 -0.47
N VAL A 119 -16.49 -8.95 -0.13
CA VAL A 119 -15.09 -9.00 0.29
C VAL A 119 -15.00 -9.21 1.79
N THR A 120 -14.06 -10.06 2.22
CA THR A 120 -13.74 -10.20 3.63
C THR A 120 -12.79 -9.10 4.08
N VAL A 121 -13.16 -8.39 5.15
CA VAL A 121 -12.32 -7.34 5.74
C VAL A 121 -11.97 -7.72 7.18
N GLU A 122 -10.67 -7.81 7.47
CA GLU A 122 -10.17 -7.90 8.83
C GLU A 122 -9.88 -6.49 9.36
N SER A 123 -10.35 -6.19 10.58
CA SER A 123 -10.09 -4.88 11.20
C SER A 123 -8.91 -4.94 12.14
N VAL A 124 -7.93 -4.07 11.91
CA VAL A 124 -6.80 -3.81 12.80
C VAL A 124 -6.91 -2.37 13.32
N THR A 125 -7.12 -2.25 14.62
CA THR A 125 -7.32 -0.94 15.26
C THR A 125 -6.19 -0.65 16.23
N ALA A 126 -5.60 0.54 16.12
CA ALA A 126 -4.66 1.04 17.12
C ALA A 126 -5.44 1.44 18.37
N ALA A 127 -5.18 0.78 19.49
CA ALA A 127 -5.91 1.02 20.74
C ALA A 127 -5.54 2.33 21.43
N THR A 128 -4.32 2.82 21.21
CA THR A 128 -3.77 4.06 21.77
C THR A 128 -2.87 4.75 20.75
N PRO A 129 -2.53 6.04 20.94
CA PRO A 129 -1.56 6.72 20.09
C PRO A 129 -0.21 5.99 19.97
N ASP A 130 0.27 5.40 21.06
CA ASP A 130 1.56 4.68 21.09
C ASP A 130 1.49 3.33 20.35
N ASP A 131 0.29 2.78 20.13
CA ASP A 131 0.07 1.51 19.41
C ASP A 131 0.00 1.68 17.88
N ARG A 132 -0.08 2.90 17.36
CA ARG A 132 -0.34 3.14 15.94
C ARG A 132 0.68 2.51 14.99
N ILE A 133 1.98 2.66 15.28
CA ILE A 133 3.05 2.02 14.47
C ILE A 133 2.94 0.50 14.53
N ALA A 134 2.71 -0.04 15.73
CA ALA A 134 2.53 -1.48 15.90
C ALA A 134 1.27 -2.01 15.20
N ALA A 135 0.20 -1.20 15.13
CA ALA A 135 -1.01 -1.55 14.37
C ALA A 135 -0.74 -1.63 12.86
N VAL A 136 0.02 -0.67 12.30
CA VAL A 136 0.45 -0.77 10.88
C VAL A 136 1.26 -2.04 10.66
N THR A 137 2.20 -2.35 11.55
CA THR A 137 3.01 -3.58 11.45
C THR A 137 2.14 -4.83 11.50
N ARG A 138 1.16 -4.90 12.42
CA ARG A 138 0.20 -6.03 12.46
C ARG A 138 -0.61 -6.17 11.19
N ALA A 139 -1.04 -5.05 10.58
CA ALA A 139 -1.74 -5.06 9.31
C ALA A 139 -0.89 -5.61 8.17
N VAL A 140 0.40 -5.28 8.14
CA VAL A 140 1.37 -5.84 7.18
C VAL A 140 1.63 -7.33 7.43
N ASP A 141 1.81 -7.72 8.70
CA ASP A 141 2.12 -9.11 9.09
C ASP A 141 0.94 -10.06 8.80
N ALA A 142 -0.29 -9.56 8.72
CA ALA A 142 -1.46 -10.32 8.30
C ALA A 142 -1.37 -10.74 6.83
N GLY A 143 -0.61 -10.02 6.00
CA GLY A 143 -0.33 -10.35 4.60
C GLY A 143 -1.52 -10.24 3.66
N PRO A 144 -2.41 -9.22 3.79
CA PRO A 144 -3.54 -9.05 2.90
C PRO A 144 -3.10 -8.57 1.51
N ASP A 145 -3.98 -8.67 0.52
CA ASP A 145 -3.77 -8.06 -0.79
C ASP A 145 -3.72 -6.53 -0.70
N LEU A 146 -4.51 -5.95 0.21
CA LEU A 146 -4.57 -4.51 0.43
C LEU A 146 -4.79 -4.15 1.91
N VAL A 147 -4.02 -3.17 2.39
CA VAL A 147 -4.33 -2.46 3.64
C VAL A 147 -5.01 -1.14 3.30
N ILE A 148 -6.27 -0.97 3.73
CA ILE A 148 -6.99 0.30 3.63
C ILE A 148 -6.82 1.04 4.95
N SER A 149 -6.11 2.16 4.93
CA SER A 149 -5.87 3.00 6.10
C SER A 149 -6.82 4.18 6.12
N VAL A 150 -7.53 4.35 7.22
CA VAL A 150 -8.47 5.44 7.46
C VAL A 150 -8.16 6.18 8.76
N GLY A 151 -8.50 7.45 8.77
CA GLY A 151 -8.26 8.30 9.94
C GLY A 151 -6.94 9.08 9.85
N ASN A 152 -7.05 10.38 10.13
CA ASN A 152 -5.95 11.32 10.00
C ASN A 152 -4.75 10.99 10.91
N HIS A 153 -4.97 10.30 12.03
CA HIS A 153 -3.92 9.89 12.97
C HIS A 153 -3.07 8.71 12.48
N MET A 154 -3.56 7.96 11.49
CA MET A 154 -2.82 6.82 10.94
C MET A 154 -1.84 7.19 9.83
N VAL A 155 -1.88 8.44 9.34
CA VAL A 155 -1.05 8.89 8.21
C VAL A 155 0.44 8.88 8.57
N ASP A 156 0.85 9.50 9.69
CA ASP A 156 2.25 9.51 10.12
C ASP A 156 2.80 8.12 10.46
N PRO A 157 2.06 7.25 11.20
CA PRO A 157 2.47 5.85 11.41
C PRO A 157 2.64 5.07 10.11
N LEU A 158 1.74 5.28 9.14
CA LEU A 158 1.84 4.63 7.84
C LEU A 158 3.06 5.14 7.05
N ALA A 159 3.30 6.44 7.04
CA ALA A 159 4.48 7.04 6.43
C ALA A 159 5.80 6.47 6.98
N ALA A 160 5.84 6.17 8.29
CA ALA A 160 7.01 5.57 8.93
C ALA A 160 7.23 4.09 8.55
N VAL A 161 6.17 3.32 8.30
CA VAL A 161 6.27 1.87 8.07
C VAL A 161 6.29 1.51 6.59
N SER A 162 5.52 2.18 5.75
CA SER A 162 5.35 1.81 4.33
C SER A 162 6.66 1.70 3.54
N PRO A 163 7.72 2.52 3.79
CA PRO A 163 8.98 2.37 3.09
C PRO A 163 9.74 1.06 3.40
N THR A 164 9.43 0.43 4.52
CA THR A 164 10.04 -0.85 4.92
C THR A 164 9.22 -2.06 4.47
N ALA A 165 8.01 -1.84 3.98
CA ALA A 165 7.03 -2.86 3.58
C ALA A 165 6.59 -2.70 2.11
N LEU A 166 7.54 -2.50 1.19
CA LEU A 166 7.27 -2.21 -0.22
C LEU A 166 6.49 -3.32 -0.97
N HIS A 167 6.45 -4.53 -0.41
CA HIS A 167 5.66 -5.64 -0.94
C HIS A 167 4.17 -5.53 -0.60
N GLN A 168 3.82 -4.74 0.43
CA GLN A 168 2.44 -4.53 0.85
C GLN A 168 1.86 -3.30 0.15
N GLN A 169 0.68 -3.45 -0.43
CA GLN A 169 -0.06 -2.34 -1.02
C GLN A 169 -0.92 -1.66 0.04
N PHE A 170 -0.92 -0.32 0.03
CA PHE A 170 -1.73 0.51 0.91
C PHE A 170 -2.63 1.46 0.11
N LEU A 171 -3.85 1.65 0.60
CA LEU A 171 -4.76 2.70 0.16
C LEU A 171 -5.11 3.60 1.37
N VAL A 172 -4.73 4.85 1.30
CA VAL A 172 -5.12 5.87 2.30
C VAL A 172 -6.37 6.57 1.79
N VAL A 173 -7.42 6.68 2.63
CA VAL A 173 -8.67 7.34 2.24
C VAL A 173 -8.93 8.54 3.12
N GLY A 174 -9.17 9.70 2.50
CA GLY A 174 -9.43 10.97 3.17
C GLY A 174 -8.18 11.67 3.70
N ALA A 175 -7.01 11.24 3.23
CA ALA A 175 -5.75 11.89 3.56
C ALA A 175 -4.68 11.59 2.50
N GLU A 176 -3.64 12.41 2.48
CA GLU A 176 -2.42 12.23 1.68
C GLU A 176 -1.18 12.14 2.58
N ILE A 177 -0.18 11.37 2.12
CA ILE A 177 1.18 11.38 2.66
C ILE A 177 2.03 12.28 1.78
N ALA A 178 2.83 13.17 2.36
CA ALA A 178 3.62 14.17 1.61
C ALA A 178 4.68 13.53 0.69
N GLU A 179 5.26 12.41 1.08
CA GLU A 179 6.28 11.68 0.31
C GLU A 179 5.91 10.19 0.27
N PRO A 180 4.89 9.81 -0.53
CA PRO A 180 4.43 8.44 -0.58
C PRO A 180 5.46 7.55 -1.27
N THR A 181 5.64 6.34 -0.76
CA THR A 181 6.34 5.29 -1.50
C THR A 181 5.43 4.69 -2.58
N SER A 182 6.01 3.99 -3.57
CA SER A 182 5.28 3.42 -4.71
C SER A 182 4.16 2.44 -4.35
N ASN A 183 4.16 1.94 -3.12
CA ASN A 183 3.15 1.03 -2.58
C ASN A 183 2.02 1.75 -1.82
N VAL A 184 2.01 3.08 -1.77
CA VAL A 184 0.97 3.88 -1.11
C VAL A 184 0.20 4.70 -2.13
N THR A 185 -1.07 4.40 -2.29
CA THR A 185 -2.01 5.20 -3.09
C THR A 185 -2.93 5.97 -2.14
N ALA A 186 -3.15 7.24 -2.40
CA ALA A 186 -4.07 8.07 -1.63
C ALA A 186 -5.34 8.36 -2.44
N ALA A 187 -6.49 8.38 -1.78
CA ALA A 187 -7.76 8.84 -2.35
C ALA A 187 -8.29 9.97 -1.47
N ASP A 188 -8.20 11.20 -1.97
CA ASP A 188 -8.46 12.39 -1.17
C ASP A 188 -9.28 13.45 -1.91
N TRP A 189 -9.65 14.52 -1.20
CA TRP A 189 -10.47 15.63 -1.67
C TRP A 189 -10.14 16.93 -0.92
N THR A 190 -10.70 18.06 -1.38
CA THR A 190 -10.58 19.33 -0.67
C THR A 190 -11.20 19.24 0.72
N GLY A 191 -10.38 19.36 1.74
CA GLY A 191 -10.75 19.23 3.16
C GLY A 191 -10.26 17.93 3.80
N GLY A 192 -9.64 17.02 3.05
CA GLY A 192 -8.97 15.86 3.60
C GLY A 192 -7.66 16.20 4.33
N GLY A 193 -7.03 15.18 4.88
CA GLY A 193 -5.78 15.31 5.61
C GLY A 193 -4.58 15.41 4.68
N PHE A 194 -3.55 16.16 5.07
CA PHE A 194 -2.24 16.14 4.43
C PHE A 194 -1.17 16.13 5.51
N ARG A 195 -0.31 15.12 5.51
CA ARG A 195 0.74 14.97 6.50
C ARG A 195 2.03 14.47 5.90
N GLY A 196 3.15 14.80 6.55
CA GLY A 196 4.46 14.31 6.20
C GLY A 196 5.45 14.62 7.31
N GLU A 197 6.62 14.01 7.26
CA GLU A 197 7.66 14.22 8.24
C GLU A 197 8.06 15.69 8.32
N GLY A 198 8.02 16.27 9.51
CA GLY A 198 8.32 17.69 9.72
C GLY A 198 7.23 18.67 9.29
N LEU A 199 6.13 18.20 8.73
CA LEU A 199 4.98 19.02 8.40
C LEU A 199 3.97 19.00 9.56
N GLY A 200 3.44 20.19 9.89
CA GLY A 200 2.31 20.30 10.81
C GLY A 200 1.02 19.73 10.22
N PRO A 201 -0.06 19.65 11.04
CA PRO A 201 -1.37 19.29 10.53
C PRO A 201 -1.76 20.21 9.37
N SER A 202 -2.44 19.64 8.35
CA SER A 202 -2.96 20.43 7.23
C SER A 202 -3.85 21.56 7.73
N SER A 203 -3.54 22.79 7.33
CA SER A 203 -4.38 23.96 7.63
C SER A 203 -5.72 23.95 6.85
N HIS A 204 -5.89 23.01 5.94
CA HIS A 204 -7.07 22.85 5.09
C HIS A 204 -7.94 21.66 5.50
N TYR A 205 -7.58 20.94 6.57
CA TYR A 205 -8.41 19.84 7.07
C TYR A 205 -9.74 20.36 7.58
N ASP A 206 -10.83 19.87 6.98
CA ASP A 206 -12.20 20.23 7.33
C ASP A 206 -13.03 18.95 7.59
N PRO A 207 -13.26 18.59 8.85
CA PRO A 207 -14.06 17.42 9.22
C PRO A 207 -15.47 17.41 8.64
N ALA A 208 -16.06 18.57 8.35
CA ALA A 208 -17.41 18.67 7.78
C ALA A 208 -17.48 18.15 6.34
N THR A 209 -16.33 17.98 5.68
CA THR A 209 -16.26 17.44 4.31
C THR A 209 -16.34 15.92 4.25
N PHE A 210 -16.20 15.23 5.37
CA PHE A 210 -16.23 13.77 5.49
C PHE A 210 -17.67 13.26 5.52
N THR A 211 -18.34 13.35 4.37
CA THR A 211 -19.67 12.80 4.19
C THR A 211 -19.58 11.35 3.67
N ARG A 212 -20.58 10.53 3.99
CA ARG A 212 -20.68 9.14 3.51
C ARG A 212 -20.50 9.05 1.98
N GLU A 213 -21.19 9.92 1.24
CA GLU A 213 -21.13 9.95 -0.22
C GLU A 213 -19.72 10.24 -0.74
N ARG A 214 -18.99 11.14 -0.09
CA ARG A 214 -17.64 11.49 -0.50
C ARG A 214 -16.65 10.40 -0.11
N ALA A 215 -16.79 9.82 1.08
CA ALA A 215 -15.99 8.70 1.54
C ALA A 215 -16.15 7.49 0.60
N ASP A 216 -17.37 7.09 0.26
CA ASP A 216 -17.64 6.00 -0.68
C ASP A 216 -17.04 6.28 -2.06
N ARG A 217 -17.20 7.48 -2.58
CA ARG A 217 -16.66 7.89 -3.88
C ARG A 217 -15.13 7.82 -3.90
N ALA A 218 -14.45 8.33 -2.88
CA ALA A 218 -13.00 8.31 -2.77
C ALA A 218 -12.48 6.88 -2.62
N LEU A 219 -13.10 6.09 -1.75
CA LEU A 219 -12.76 4.68 -1.55
C LEU A 219 -12.82 3.91 -2.87
N ARG A 220 -13.96 3.97 -3.58
CA ARG A 220 -14.15 3.22 -4.84
C ARG A 220 -13.21 3.71 -5.95
N ALA A 221 -12.94 5.01 -6.05
CA ALA A 221 -11.97 5.54 -7.01
C ALA A 221 -10.53 5.12 -6.66
N GLY A 222 -10.15 5.14 -5.39
CA GLY A 222 -8.85 4.66 -4.91
C GLY A 222 -8.64 3.17 -5.16
N LEU A 223 -9.66 2.35 -4.83
CA LEU A 223 -9.65 0.91 -5.12
C LEU A 223 -9.49 0.63 -6.61
N ALA A 224 -10.20 1.38 -7.46
CA ALA A 224 -10.08 1.24 -8.90
C ALA A 224 -8.66 1.52 -9.39
N ALA A 225 -7.98 2.52 -8.83
CA ALA A 225 -6.59 2.79 -9.15
C ALA A 225 -5.68 1.62 -8.72
N VAL A 226 -5.80 1.16 -7.49
CA VAL A 226 -4.97 0.05 -6.95
C VAL A 226 -5.18 -1.24 -7.75
N LEU A 227 -6.43 -1.61 -8.02
CA LEU A 227 -6.79 -2.83 -8.78
C LEU A 227 -6.35 -2.80 -10.24
N HIS A 228 -6.02 -1.63 -10.78
CA HIS A 228 -5.48 -1.44 -12.12
C HIS A 228 -4.00 -1.03 -12.14
N ASP A 229 -3.26 -1.32 -11.05
CA ASP A 229 -1.82 -1.05 -10.93
C ASP A 229 -1.42 0.44 -11.05
N LEU A 230 -2.37 1.36 -10.89
CA LEU A 230 -2.11 2.79 -10.78
C LEU A 230 -1.76 3.12 -9.32
N ARG A 231 -0.52 2.86 -8.93
CA ARG A 231 -0.04 2.89 -7.55
C ARG A 231 0.91 4.05 -7.32
N GLY A 232 1.10 4.43 -6.04
CA GLY A 232 2.01 5.52 -5.68
C GLY A 232 1.55 6.88 -6.20
N ILE A 233 0.25 7.09 -6.30
CA ILE A 233 -0.38 8.31 -6.83
C ILE A 233 -1.47 8.82 -5.89
N VAL A 234 -1.92 10.03 -6.14
CA VAL A 234 -3.10 10.61 -5.50
C VAL A 234 -4.29 10.57 -6.45
N VAL A 235 -5.37 9.97 -6.01
CA VAL A 235 -6.68 9.96 -6.69
C VAL A 235 -7.54 11.04 -6.05
N TRP A 236 -7.69 12.17 -6.72
CA TRP A 236 -8.41 13.32 -6.20
C TRP A 236 -9.87 13.31 -6.66
N VAL A 237 -10.80 13.15 -5.72
CA VAL A 237 -12.24 13.19 -6.01
C VAL A 237 -12.86 14.57 -5.70
N ARG A 238 -13.92 14.90 -6.43
CA ARG A 238 -14.69 16.17 -6.25
C ARG A 238 -15.93 15.99 -5.41
#